data_30d2179b565d958ff7a19a49852d0eac
#
_entry.id   30d2179b565d958ff7a19a49852d0eac
#
_cell.length_a   1.000
_cell.length_b   1.000
_cell.length_c   1.000
_cell.angle_alpha   90.00
_cell.angle_beta   90.00
_cell.angle_gamma   90.00
#
_symmetry.space_group_name_H-M   'P 1'
#
loop_
_entity.id
_entity.type
_entity.pdbx_description
1 polymer ?
#
loop_
_entity_poly.entity_id
_entity_poly.type
_entity_poly.pdbx_seq_one_letter_code
_entity_poly.pdbx_strand_id
1 'polypeptide(L)'
;MATVAAGTRRLVVGVLVTLTFLLGLAPGPAAAVSLSNTELQNAVDGWAAEIGAPGMSVQVLDSDAVVAEASSGVDGNGEPVDASTPFVWGSVSKQFTAATVVGLERQGALDESTPVVDIVPRARDMLGDPATTVDDLVHHTSGLPHDITVTDDWSRRSSAVDAVATISQPAGTTERGSFRYSSLNYLLLQAVVESVTGESFADALDAEVLAPAETSAITDPEQFTEDVPPGHVPFFGSARPIDVGVDSAGLGYGYLAGSTGDLGRYASWRLSQLQGGEDTAPEVDTGEGTEYGDGLFHEKIAGQDVWWHSGAVPGYYTYVAFVPALDRSMVLATNRYGEIEAEHIAAVGRNLTTLVIDGSTTGLPSSSAPMVLGVIFAAVAVLLAIVVWVTVRLFTGQVRQRSLGGAALRIAITTVLGGSVLIGAYIGVPSIVGASLSVMALWAPDVTLAFWILLGTVFLASALVVADQVVNYSRVRQT
;
A
#
# COMPACT_ATOMS: atom_id res chain seq x y z
N MET A 1 39.59 -71.26 -61.98
CA MET A 1 38.93 -71.12 -63.27
C MET A 1 38.14 -69.82 -63.25
N ALA A 2 38.62 -68.91 -64.04
CA ALA A 2 37.94 -67.85 -64.80
C ALA A 2 36.99 -66.92 -63.95
N THR A 3 37.41 -65.76 -63.54
CA THR A 3 37.52 -64.46 -64.21
C THR A 3 36.27 -64.03 -64.96
N VAL A 4 35.70 -62.94 -64.53
CA VAL A 4 35.38 -61.79 -65.38
C VAL A 4 35.25 -60.53 -64.53
N ALA A 5 36.01 -59.52 -64.89
CA ALA A 5 35.94 -58.16 -64.31
C ALA A 5 34.80 -57.35 -64.97
N ALA A 6 34.12 -56.55 -64.21
CA ALA A 6 33.29 -55.48 -64.75
C ALA A 6 33.51 -54.23 -63.94
N GLY A 7 34.07 -53.21 -64.57
CA GLY A 7 34.31 -51.90 -63.94
C GLY A 7 33.03 -51.11 -63.70
N THR A 8 32.97 -50.55 -62.60
CA THR A 8 31.92 -49.55 -62.25
C THR A 8 32.57 -48.19 -62.06
N ARG A 9 32.23 -47.26 -62.94
CA ARG A 9 32.57 -45.85 -62.87
C ARG A 9 31.92 -45.29 -61.63
N ARG A 10 32.70 -44.81 -60.71
CA ARG A 10 32.21 -44.03 -59.58
C ARG A 10 31.91 -42.62 -60.07
N LEU A 11 30.64 -42.31 -60.11
CA LEU A 11 30.11 -40.93 -60.23
C LEU A 11 30.31 -40.25 -58.88
N VAL A 12 31.21 -39.28 -58.80
CA VAL A 12 31.37 -38.41 -57.65
C VAL A 12 30.30 -37.32 -57.77
N VAL A 13 29.19 -37.49 -57.05
CA VAL A 13 28.22 -36.42 -56.86
C VAL A 13 28.73 -35.60 -55.71
N GLY A 14 29.25 -34.41 -55.99
CA GLY A 14 29.58 -33.40 -54.98
C GLY A 14 28.34 -32.84 -54.42
N VAL A 15 27.99 -33.23 -53.20
CA VAL A 15 26.98 -32.55 -52.41
C VAL A 15 27.63 -31.30 -51.83
N LEU A 16 27.33 -30.14 -52.41
CA LEU A 16 27.64 -28.82 -51.82
C LEU A 16 26.68 -28.63 -50.66
N VAL A 17 27.12 -28.91 -49.42
CA VAL A 17 26.40 -28.52 -48.20
C VAL A 17 26.63 -27.03 -48.02
N THR A 18 25.70 -26.23 -48.46
CA THR A 18 25.64 -24.81 -48.11
C THR A 18 25.26 -24.72 -46.62
N LEU A 19 26.28 -24.53 -45.78
CA LEU A 19 26.08 -24.17 -44.36
C LEU A 19 25.57 -22.73 -44.35
N THR A 20 24.25 -22.56 -44.35
CA THR A 20 23.63 -21.30 -43.97
C THR A 20 23.84 -21.14 -42.47
N PHE A 21 24.83 -20.34 -42.08
CA PHE A 21 24.92 -19.79 -40.77
C PHE A 21 23.68 -18.92 -40.58
N LEU A 22 22.63 -19.46 -39.93
CA LEU A 22 21.65 -18.69 -39.22
C LEU A 22 22.42 -18.04 -38.07
N LEU A 23 22.99 -16.87 -38.29
CA LEU A 23 23.24 -15.91 -37.27
C LEU A 23 21.84 -15.65 -36.64
N GLY A 24 21.55 -16.34 -35.57
CA GLY A 24 20.49 -15.94 -34.66
C GLY A 24 20.83 -14.51 -34.29
N LEU A 25 20.12 -13.56 -34.88
CA LEU A 25 20.01 -12.21 -34.33
C LEU A 25 19.47 -12.42 -32.91
N ALA A 26 20.36 -12.34 -31.94
CA ALA A 26 19.90 -12.09 -30.58
C ALA A 26 18.91 -10.91 -30.70
N PRO A 27 17.72 -10.96 -30.09
CA PRO A 27 16.86 -9.81 -30.08
C PRO A 27 17.71 -8.65 -29.57
N GLY A 28 17.82 -7.59 -30.38
CA GLY A 28 18.47 -6.36 -29.91
C GLY A 28 17.81 -5.92 -28.61
N PRO A 29 18.52 -5.15 -27.79
CA PRO A 29 17.93 -4.63 -26.57
C PRO A 29 16.57 -4.03 -26.92
N ALA A 30 15.54 -4.42 -26.19
CA ALA A 30 14.22 -3.85 -26.36
C ALA A 30 14.36 -2.33 -26.12
N ALA A 31 14.01 -1.54 -27.13
CA ALA A 31 14.02 -0.08 -26.96
C ALA A 31 12.72 0.33 -26.28
N ALA A 32 12.80 1.19 -25.27
CA ALA A 32 11.62 1.82 -24.67
C ALA A 32 10.80 2.54 -25.76
N VAL A 33 9.49 2.54 -25.60
CA VAL A 33 8.60 3.30 -26.49
C VAL A 33 8.91 4.78 -26.32
N SER A 34 8.93 5.53 -27.44
CA SER A 34 9.03 6.98 -27.39
C SER A 34 7.71 7.55 -26.89
N LEU A 35 7.67 7.94 -25.63
CA LEU A 35 6.51 8.52 -24.98
C LEU A 35 6.58 10.06 -25.07
N SER A 36 5.57 10.69 -25.65
CA SER A 36 5.46 12.15 -25.70
C SER A 36 4.72 12.69 -24.46
N ASN A 37 5.00 13.96 -24.08
CA ASN A 37 4.25 14.63 -23.03
C ASN A 37 2.74 14.65 -23.30
N THR A 38 2.31 14.73 -24.56
CA THR A 38 0.88 14.74 -24.91
C THR A 38 0.23 13.36 -24.64
N GLU A 39 0.90 12.27 -24.97
CA GLU A 39 0.41 10.92 -24.69
C GLU A 39 0.33 10.67 -23.19
N LEU A 40 1.38 11.06 -22.46
CA LEU A 40 1.41 10.94 -21.00
C LEU A 40 0.31 11.81 -20.35
N GLN A 41 0.13 13.08 -20.81
CA GLN A 41 -0.91 13.97 -20.30
C GLN A 41 -2.31 13.39 -20.47
N ASN A 42 -2.61 12.84 -21.66
CA ASN A 42 -3.91 12.21 -21.92
C ASN A 42 -4.16 11.01 -21.00
N ALA A 43 -3.13 10.22 -20.70
CA ALA A 43 -3.21 9.09 -19.79
C ALA A 43 -3.45 9.57 -18.35
N VAL A 44 -2.68 10.55 -17.89
CA VAL A 44 -2.78 11.13 -16.54
C VAL A 44 -4.16 11.77 -16.31
N ASP A 45 -4.67 12.56 -17.26
CA ASP A 45 -6.01 13.14 -17.18
C ASP A 45 -7.10 12.06 -17.12
N GLY A 46 -6.95 11.00 -17.91
CA GLY A 46 -7.86 9.85 -17.89
C GLY A 46 -7.85 9.13 -16.56
N TRP A 47 -6.68 8.78 -16.04
CA TRP A 47 -6.54 8.08 -14.76
C TRP A 47 -7.02 8.93 -13.58
N ALA A 48 -6.63 10.21 -13.53
CA ALA A 48 -7.08 11.13 -12.48
C ALA A 48 -8.62 11.21 -12.43
N ALA A 49 -9.25 11.33 -13.60
CA ALA A 49 -10.72 11.34 -13.71
C ALA A 49 -11.35 10.00 -13.29
N GLU A 50 -10.77 8.85 -13.70
CA GLU A 50 -11.31 7.53 -13.43
C GLU A 50 -11.24 7.17 -11.94
N ILE A 51 -10.10 7.45 -11.27
CA ILE A 51 -9.98 7.25 -9.82
C ILE A 51 -10.59 8.41 -9.01
N GLY A 52 -11.05 9.49 -9.67
CA GLY A 52 -11.59 10.70 -9.02
C GLY A 52 -10.57 11.45 -8.17
N ALA A 53 -9.29 11.44 -8.57
CA ALA A 53 -8.24 12.17 -7.87
C ALA A 53 -8.32 13.67 -8.17
N PRO A 54 -8.34 14.53 -7.13
CA PRO A 54 -8.27 15.98 -7.35
C PRO A 54 -6.99 16.44 -8.01
N GLY A 55 -5.86 15.77 -7.72
CA GLY A 55 -4.55 16.08 -8.28
C GLY A 55 -3.68 14.83 -8.48
N MET A 56 -2.89 14.84 -9.55
CA MET A 56 -1.94 13.80 -9.91
C MET A 56 -0.74 14.41 -10.62
N SER A 57 0.47 13.94 -10.32
CA SER A 57 1.72 14.30 -11.00
C SER A 57 2.50 13.06 -11.36
N VAL A 58 3.08 13.04 -12.56
CA VAL A 58 3.83 11.89 -13.12
C VAL A 58 5.07 12.40 -13.83
N GLN A 59 6.20 11.72 -13.60
CA GLN A 59 7.40 11.87 -14.42
C GLN A 59 7.90 10.50 -14.89
N VAL A 60 8.38 10.47 -16.11
CA VAL A 60 9.14 9.36 -16.70
C VAL A 60 10.54 9.86 -17.00
N LEU A 61 11.55 9.14 -16.53
CA LEU A 61 12.93 9.56 -16.59
C LEU A 61 13.78 8.45 -17.24
N ASP A 62 14.92 8.83 -17.78
CA ASP A 62 16.06 7.94 -17.97
C ASP A 62 17.13 8.26 -16.90
N SER A 63 18.31 7.69 -17.04
CA SER A 63 19.43 7.94 -16.10
C SER A 63 19.91 9.38 -16.09
N ASP A 64 19.64 10.18 -17.13
CA ASP A 64 20.21 11.49 -17.34
C ASP A 64 19.18 12.63 -17.19
N ALA A 65 17.89 12.38 -17.54
CA ALA A 65 16.91 13.46 -17.67
C ALA A 65 15.45 13.00 -17.56
N VAL A 66 14.55 13.97 -17.39
CA VAL A 66 13.11 13.79 -17.56
C VAL A 66 12.80 13.60 -19.05
N VAL A 67 12.25 12.43 -19.39
CA VAL A 67 11.83 12.07 -20.75
C VAL A 67 10.43 12.60 -21.07
N ALA A 68 9.53 12.47 -20.10
CA ALA A 68 8.17 12.99 -20.19
C ALA A 68 7.63 13.33 -18.79
N GLU A 69 6.80 14.38 -18.73
CA GLU A 69 6.10 14.77 -17.50
C GLU A 69 4.68 15.20 -17.80
N ALA A 70 3.79 14.96 -16.84
CA ALA A 70 2.39 15.38 -16.91
C ALA A 70 1.82 15.58 -15.52
N SER A 71 0.94 16.57 -15.38
CA SER A 71 0.21 16.82 -14.13
C SER A 71 -1.24 17.16 -14.44
N SER A 72 -2.13 16.82 -13.52
CA SER A 72 -3.57 17.05 -13.67
C SER A 72 -4.17 17.54 -12.37
N GLY A 73 -5.10 18.48 -12.46
CA GLY A 73 -5.93 18.92 -11.35
C GLY A 73 -5.26 19.86 -10.36
N VAL A 74 -5.69 19.79 -9.10
CA VAL A 74 -5.29 20.71 -8.03
C VAL A 74 -4.88 19.96 -6.76
N ASP A 75 -4.07 20.60 -5.94
CA ASP A 75 -3.72 20.12 -4.60
C ASP A 75 -4.86 20.35 -3.59
N GLY A 76 -4.62 20.02 -2.31
CA GLY A 76 -5.61 20.19 -1.26
C GLY A 76 -5.93 21.65 -0.89
N ASN A 77 -5.12 22.60 -1.34
CA ASN A 77 -5.32 24.03 -1.16
C ASN A 77 -6.02 24.67 -2.36
N GLY A 78 -6.20 23.90 -3.46
CA GLY A 78 -6.81 24.36 -4.71
C GLY A 78 -5.81 24.98 -5.69
N GLU A 79 -4.50 24.84 -5.42
CA GLU A 79 -3.45 25.28 -6.33
C GLU A 79 -3.20 24.23 -7.43
N PRO A 80 -2.86 24.61 -8.65
CA PRO A 80 -2.56 23.66 -9.73
C PRO A 80 -1.41 22.71 -9.32
N VAL A 81 -1.61 21.41 -9.55
CA VAL A 81 -0.54 20.41 -9.35
C VAL A 81 0.48 20.50 -10.47
N ASP A 82 1.76 20.48 -10.08
CA ASP A 82 2.91 20.35 -10.98
C ASP A 82 4.00 19.45 -10.37
N ALA A 83 5.16 19.37 -11.03
CA ALA A 83 6.28 18.56 -10.59
C ALA A 83 6.93 19.05 -9.28
N SER A 84 6.59 20.23 -8.79
CA SER A 84 7.07 20.82 -7.53
C SER A 84 6.09 20.65 -6.37
N THR A 85 4.86 20.22 -6.64
CA THR A 85 3.83 20.02 -5.61
C THR A 85 4.22 18.89 -4.66
N PRO A 86 4.23 19.11 -3.32
CA PRO A 86 4.56 18.08 -2.37
C PRO A 86 3.43 17.04 -2.19
N PHE A 87 3.83 15.78 -2.05
CA PHE A 87 2.97 14.63 -1.72
C PHE A 87 3.62 13.83 -0.62
N VAL A 88 2.84 13.14 0.19
CA VAL A 88 3.37 12.15 1.14
C VAL A 88 3.68 10.87 0.38
N TRP A 89 4.92 10.36 0.53
CA TRP A 89 5.40 9.24 -0.27
C TRP A 89 4.95 7.86 0.22
N GLY A 90 4.40 7.79 1.43
CA GLY A 90 3.97 6.51 2.00
C GLY A 90 5.12 5.50 2.01
N SER A 91 4.81 4.24 1.78
CA SER A 91 5.81 3.16 1.82
C SER A 91 6.93 3.26 0.77
N VAL A 92 6.86 4.19 -0.19
CA VAL A 92 8.03 4.53 -1.02
C VAL A 92 9.21 4.98 -0.17
N SER A 93 8.97 5.54 1.02
CA SER A 93 10.01 5.89 2.01
C SER A 93 10.91 4.71 2.37
N LYS A 94 10.43 3.47 2.25
CA LYS A 94 11.22 2.28 2.57
C LYS A 94 12.45 2.10 1.67
N GLN A 95 12.34 2.48 0.40
CA GLN A 95 13.49 2.45 -0.52
C GLN A 95 14.64 3.34 -0.02
N PHE A 96 14.29 4.51 0.50
CA PHE A 96 15.26 5.46 1.06
C PHE A 96 15.93 4.89 2.31
N THR A 97 15.15 4.24 3.18
CA THR A 97 15.69 3.59 4.38
C THR A 97 16.62 2.43 4.03
N ALA A 98 16.22 1.56 3.08
CA ALA A 98 17.06 0.48 2.61
C ALA A 98 18.35 1.01 1.98
N ALA A 99 18.26 2.04 1.12
CA ALA A 99 19.44 2.68 0.54
C ALA A 99 20.37 3.31 1.61
N THR A 100 19.83 3.87 2.70
CA THR A 100 20.61 4.36 3.85
C THR A 100 21.33 3.20 4.54
N VAL A 101 20.67 2.08 4.77
CA VAL A 101 21.27 0.87 5.37
C VAL A 101 22.40 0.34 4.48
N VAL A 102 22.18 0.20 3.17
CA VAL A 102 23.22 -0.22 2.21
C VAL A 102 24.41 0.77 2.19
N GLY A 103 24.16 2.07 2.31
CA GLY A 103 25.23 3.09 2.42
C GLY A 103 26.10 2.87 3.66
N LEU A 104 25.49 2.65 4.82
CA LEU A 104 26.19 2.37 6.08
C LEU A 104 26.94 1.03 6.02
N GLU A 105 26.42 0.02 5.35
CA GLU A 105 27.09 -1.27 5.16
C GLU A 105 28.34 -1.12 4.28
N ARG A 106 28.23 -0.41 3.15
CA ARG A 106 29.38 -0.11 2.27
C ARG A 106 30.51 0.61 3.00
N GLN A 107 30.20 1.42 3.99
CA GLN A 107 31.18 2.10 4.85
C GLN A 107 31.75 1.18 5.94
N GLY A 108 31.19 -0.02 6.12
CA GLY A 108 31.53 -0.94 7.20
C GLY A 108 31.06 -0.48 8.58
N ALA A 109 30.11 0.46 8.63
CA ALA A 109 29.50 0.95 9.87
C ALA A 109 28.39 0.00 10.35
N LEU A 110 27.81 -0.79 9.47
CA LEU A 110 26.74 -1.76 9.72
C LEU A 110 27.09 -3.08 9.03
N ASP A 111 26.65 -4.19 9.60
CA ASP A 111 26.63 -5.53 8.99
C ASP A 111 25.19 -6.06 9.13
N GLU A 112 24.51 -6.29 8.02
CA GLU A 112 23.12 -6.74 7.99
C GLU A 112 22.89 -8.09 8.67
N SER A 113 23.94 -8.92 8.82
CA SER A 113 23.89 -10.16 9.59
C SER A 113 23.82 -9.96 11.11
N THR A 114 24.00 -8.73 11.59
CA THR A 114 24.00 -8.41 13.02
C THR A 114 22.58 -8.52 13.60
N PRO A 115 22.41 -9.22 14.74
CA PRO A 115 21.12 -9.22 15.44
C PRO A 115 20.71 -7.80 15.86
N VAL A 116 19.46 -7.45 15.58
CA VAL A 116 18.93 -6.11 15.88
C VAL A 116 19.05 -5.75 17.36
N VAL A 117 18.90 -6.72 18.27
CA VAL A 117 19.02 -6.50 19.72
C VAL A 117 20.43 -6.13 20.19
N ASP A 118 21.44 -6.40 19.38
CA ASP A 118 22.84 -6.03 19.69
C ASP A 118 23.11 -4.57 19.32
N ILE A 119 22.36 -4.01 18.34
CA ILE A 119 22.43 -2.60 17.93
C ILE A 119 21.42 -1.75 18.70
N VAL A 120 20.19 -2.23 18.84
CA VAL A 120 19.05 -1.59 19.53
C VAL A 120 18.56 -2.48 20.68
N PRO A 121 19.24 -2.54 21.83
CA PRO A 121 18.85 -3.42 22.95
C PRO A 121 17.42 -3.18 23.45
N ARG A 122 16.89 -1.96 23.25
CA ARG A 122 15.50 -1.59 23.61
C ARG A 122 14.44 -2.25 22.76
N ALA A 123 14.78 -2.79 21.56
CA ALA A 123 13.87 -3.49 20.70
C ALA A 123 13.56 -4.94 21.17
N ARG A 124 14.25 -5.43 22.21
CA ARG A 124 14.13 -6.83 22.69
C ARG A 124 12.69 -7.23 23.02
N ASP A 125 11.92 -6.36 23.64
CA ASP A 125 10.55 -6.67 24.05
C ASP A 125 9.56 -6.66 22.88
N MET A 126 9.94 -6.04 21.76
CA MET A 126 9.14 -5.97 20.53
C MET A 126 9.38 -7.19 19.63
N LEU A 127 10.62 -7.70 19.60
CA LEU A 127 11.01 -8.81 18.74
C LEU A 127 10.59 -10.16 19.34
N GLY A 128 10.00 -11.03 18.52
CA GLY A 128 9.65 -12.40 18.91
C GLY A 128 10.86 -13.31 19.02
N ASP A 129 11.88 -13.07 18.19
CA ASP A 129 13.14 -13.80 18.15
C ASP A 129 14.30 -12.80 18.31
N PRO A 130 15.12 -12.90 19.39
CA PRO A 130 16.28 -12.03 19.58
C PRO A 130 17.40 -12.25 18.56
N ALA A 131 17.36 -13.32 17.77
CA ALA A 131 18.28 -13.58 16.67
C ALA A 131 17.84 -12.90 15.35
N THR A 132 16.75 -12.13 15.35
CA THR A 132 16.31 -11.34 14.19
C THR A 132 17.41 -10.37 13.79
N THR A 133 17.87 -10.44 12.55
CA THR A 133 18.95 -9.62 11.99
C THR A 133 18.42 -8.37 11.29
N VAL A 134 19.31 -7.45 10.93
CA VAL A 134 18.98 -6.31 10.09
C VAL A 134 18.48 -6.78 8.72
N ASP A 135 19.11 -7.80 8.14
CA ASP A 135 18.68 -8.46 6.89
C ASP A 135 17.23 -8.96 6.97
N ASP A 136 16.84 -9.61 8.07
CA ASP A 136 15.44 -10.03 8.29
C ASP A 136 14.46 -8.84 8.26
N LEU A 137 14.88 -7.65 8.68
CA LEU A 137 14.04 -6.44 8.63
C LEU A 137 13.95 -5.88 7.21
N VAL A 138 15.07 -5.77 6.50
CA VAL A 138 15.13 -5.28 5.11
C VAL A 138 14.23 -6.12 4.22
N HIS A 139 14.28 -7.46 4.37
CA HIS A 139 13.55 -8.43 3.56
C HIS A 139 12.16 -8.81 4.09
N HIS A 140 11.69 -8.17 5.15
CA HIS A 140 10.40 -8.50 5.77
C HIS A 140 10.25 -9.96 6.22
N THR A 141 11.35 -10.58 6.68
CA THR A 141 11.35 -11.98 7.16
C THR A 141 11.41 -12.13 8.69
N SER A 142 11.32 -11.02 9.42
CA SER A 142 11.37 -10.99 10.89
C SER A 142 10.21 -11.68 11.60
N GLY A 143 9.10 -11.97 10.90
CA GLY A 143 7.85 -12.48 11.46
C GLY A 143 6.95 -11.43 12.13
N LEU A 144 7.36 -10.15 12.18
CA LEU A 144 6.53 -9.07 12.71
C LEU A 144 5.27 -8.84 11.84
N PRO A 145 4.09 -8.61 12.45
CA PRO A 145 2.87 -8.34 11.71
C PRO A 145 2.87 -6.92 11.12
N HIS A 146 2.05 -6.71 10.09
CA HIS A 146 1.68 -5.37 9.68
C HIS A 146 0.61 -4.83 10.63
N ASP A 147 1.03 -4.08 11.66
CA ASP A 147 0.14 -3.56 12.71
C ASP A 147 0.12 -2.02 12.69
N ILE A 148 -0.84 -1.47 11.95
CA ILE A 148 -1.06 -0.03 11.81
C ILE A 148 -1.65 0.62 13.07
N THR A 149 -1.92 -0.13 14.13
CA THR A 149 -2.29 0.45 15.42
C THR A 149 -1.07 0.89 16.23
N VAL A 150 0.10 0.42 15.84
CA VAL A 150 1.41 0.74 16.45
C VAL A 150 2.20 1.74 15.62
N THR A 151 2.09 1.64 14.29
CA THR A 151 2.58 2.64 13.33
C THR A 151 1.55 3.75 13.13
N ASP A 152 1.89 4.77 12.35
CA ASP A 152 0.97 5.85 11.96
C ASP A 152 0.43 6.67 13.16
N ASP A 153 1.24 6.80 14.20
CA ASP A 153 0.92 7.67 15.34
C ASP A 153 1.30 9.13 15.04
N TRP A 154 0.38 9.87 14.47
CA TRP A 154 0.58 11.28 14.11
C TRP A 154 0.82 12.23 15.30
N SER A 155 0.69 11.74 16.52
CA SER A 155 1.04 12.50 17.73
C SER A 155 2.49 12.27 18.16
N ARG A 156 3.17 11.25 17.61
CA ARG A 156 4.53 10.87 17.99
C ARG A 156 5.55 11.90 17.53
N ARG A 157 6.42 12.31 18.45
CA ARG A 157 7.54 13.24 18.20
C ARG A 157 8.87 12.71 18.75
N SER A 158 8.90 11.43 19.15
CA SER A 158 10.12 10.77 19.62
C SER A 158 10.92 10.20 18.46
N SER A 159 12.21 9.91 18.71
CA SER A 159 13.03 9.08 17.82
C SER A 159 12.46 7.66 17.66
N ALA A 160 12.90 6.94 16.63
CA ALA A 160 12.52 5.53 16.47
C ALA A 160 13.08 4.66 17.60
N VAL A 161 14.29 4.95 18.09
CA VAL A 161 14.90 4.24 19.26
C VAL A 161 14.02 4.36 20.50
N ASP A 162 13.44 5.53 20.77
CA ASP A 162 12.55 5.72 21.91
C ASP A 162 11.17 5.12 21.66
N ALA A 163 10.68 5.16 20.43
CA ALA A 163 9.40 4.55 20.07
C ALA A 163 9.42 3.03 20.26
N VAL A 164 10.42 2.33 19.72
CA VAL A 164 10.53 0.86 19.85
C VAL A 164 10.68 0.41 21.31
N ALA A 165 11.25 1.23 22.19
CA ALA A 165 11.37 0.95 23.61
C ALA A 165 10.01 0.86 24.34
N THR A 166 8.95 1.40 23.76
CA THR A 166 7.59 1.40 24.34
C THR A 166 6.69 0.32 23.75
N ILE A 167 7.12 -0.36 22.70
CA ILE A 167 6.34 -1.34 21.96
C ILE A 167 6.66 -2.73 22.53
N SER A 168 5.65 -3.41 23.05
CA SER A 168 5.73 -4.83 23.39
C SER A 168 5.53 -5.67 22.12
N GLN A 169 5.88 -6.97 22.18
CA GLN A 169 5.70 -7.86 21.04
C GLN A 169 4.27 -7.79 20.50
N PRO A 170 4.10 -7.41 19.21
CA PRO A 170 2.77 -7.27 18.62
C PRO A 170 2.05 -8.62 18.53
N ALA A 171 0.73 -8.58 18.72
CA ALA A 171 -0.10 -9.76 18.57
C ALA A 171 -0.02 -10.29 17.13
N GLY A 172 0.13 -11.62 16.99
CA GLY A 172 0.26 -12.25 15.68
C GLY A 172 1.68 -12.28 15.11
N THR A 173 2.71 -11.93 15.90
CA THR A 173 4.10 -12.21 15.55
C THR A 173 4.29 -13.72 15.32
N THR A 174 4.96 -14.08 14.22
CA THR A 174 5.24 -15.45 13.79
C THR A 174 6.73 -15.77 13.89
N GLU A 175 7.12 -17.00 13.54
CA GLU A 175 8.53 -17.34 13.38
C GLU A 175 9.12 -16.56 12.19
N ARG A 176 10.42 -16.20 12.29
CA ARG A 176 11.17 -15.53 11.22
C ARG A 176 11.46 -16.48 10.04
N GLY A 177 11.87 -15.93 8.90
CA GLY A 177 12.33 -16.66 7.73
C GLY A 177 11.32 -16.78 6.60
N SER A 178 10.10 -16.28 6.78
CA SER A 178 9.11 -16.18 5.69
C SER A 178 8.73 -14.73 5.47
N PHE A 179 8.56 -14.35 4.20
CA PHE A 179 8.14 -13.00 3.85
C PHE A 179 6.80 -12.64 4.51
N ARG A 180 6.79 -11.51 5.16
CA ARG A 180 5.60 -10.90 5.72
C ARG A 180 5.78 -9.39 5.79
N TYR A 181 5.18 -8.67 4.84
CA TYR A 181 5.28 -7.22 4.79
C TYR A 181 4.86 -6.57 6.12
N SER A 182 5.72 -5.70 6.65
CA SER A 182 5.46 -5.01 7.91
C SER A 182 6.19 -3.67 8.00
N SER A 183 5.45 -2.58 8.26
CA SER A 183 6.05 -1.28 8.55
C SER A 183 6.85 -1.25 9.84
N LEU A 184 6.59 -2.20 10.77
CA LEU A 184 7.38 -2.34 11.99
C LEU A 184 8.84 -2.71 11.72
N ASN A 185 9.12 -3.43 10.63
CA ASN A 185 10.51 -3.71 10.22
C ASN A 185 11.25 -2.40 9.92
N TYR A 186 10.64 -1.49 9.21
CA TYR A 186 11.25 -0.23 8.81
C TYR A 186 11.24 0.83 9.92
N LEU A 187 10.34 0.72 10.90
CA LEU A 187 10.48 1.43 12.18
C LEU A 187 11.74 0.98 12.91
N LEU A 188 11.99 -0.34 12.97
CA LEU A 188 13.21 -0.88 13.57
C LEU A 188 14.46 -0.52 12.76
N LEU A 189 14.42 -0.52 11.43
CA LEU A 189 15.54 -0.08 10.59
C LEU A 189 15.87 1.40 10.82
N GLN A 190 14.88 2.27 10.97
CA GLN A 190 15.11 3.65 11.39
C GLN A 190 15.82 3.70 12.75
N ALA A 191 15.39 2.90 13.73
CA ALA A 191 16.05 2.83 15.03
C ALA A 191 17.48 2.26 14.95
N VAL A 192 17.74 1.31 14.04
CA VAL A 192 19.09 0.79 13.75
C VAL A 192 19.97 1.90 13.19
N VAL A 193 19.52 2.64 12.19
CA VAL A 193 20.24 3.78 11.61
C VAL A 193 20.59 4.81 12.69
N GLU A 194 19.59 5.26 13.48
CA GLU A 194 19.80 6.21 14.58
C GLU A 194 20.80 5.69 15.62
N SER A 195 20.81 4.39 15.91
CA SER A 195 21.72 3.79 16.89
C SER A 195 23.15 3.62 16.38
N VAL A 196 23.31 3.28 15.10
CA VAL A 196 24.62 3.08 14.46
C VAL A 196 25.33 4.41 14.25
N THR A 197 24.61 5.43 13.75
CA THR A 197 25.19 6.74 13.44
C THR A 197 25.30 7.63 14.67
N GLY A 198 24.41 7.49 15.65
CA GLY A 198 24.26 8.42 16.77
C GLY A 198 23.64 9.76 16.36
N GLU A 199 23.13 9.86 15.14
CA GLU A 199 22.50 11.03 14.54
C GLU A 199 20.98 10.82 14.37
N SER A 200 20.26 11.86 13.95
CA SER A 200 18.85 11.67 13.56
C SER A 200 18.79 10.87 12.27
N PHE A 201 17.66 10.16 12.08
CA PHE A 201 17.42 9.45 10.81
C PHE A 201 17.47 10.41 9.61
N ALA A 202 16.96 11.64 9.76
CA ALA A 202 16.98 12.64 8.70
C ALA A 202 18.40 13.03 8.28
N ASP A 203 19.33 13.22 9.24
CA ASP A 203 20.72 13.55 8.95
C ASP A 203 21.44 12.39 8.26
N ALA A 204 21.24 11.16 8.73
CA ALA A 204 21.81 9.96 8.11
C ALA A 204 21.25 9.74 6.68
N LEU A 205 19.95 9.93 6.50
CA LEU A 205 19.29 9.86 5.19
C LEU A 205 19.86 10.91 4.23
N ASP A 206 20.05 12.13 4.70
CA ASP A 206 20.63 13.20 3.87
C ASP A 206 22.04 12.82 3.40
N ALA A 207 22.89 12.37 4.32
CA ALA A 207 24.27 12.02 4.02
C ALA A 207 24.40 10.82 3.06
N GLU A 208 23.58 9.78 3.25
CA GLU A 208 23.71 8.52 2.52
C GLU A 208 22.91 8.50 1.21
N VAL A 209 21.83 9.26 1.11
CA VAL A 209 20.88 9.15 -0.01
C VAL A 209 20.54 10.49 -0.65
N LEU A 210 20.06 11.49 0.13
CA LEU A 210 19.51 12.70 -0.48
C LEU A 210 20.59 13.55 -1.15
N ALA A 211 21.71 13.80 -0.46
CA ALA A 211 22.82 14.55 -1.03
C ALA A 211 23.48 13.82 -2.22
N PRO A 212 23.79 12.49 -2.16
CA PRO A 212 24.29 11.76 -3.31
C PRO A 212 23.34 11.73 -4.52
N ALA A 213 22.03 11.70 -4.27
CA ALA A 213 21.00 11.73 -5.32
C ALA A 213 20.65 13.16 -5.79
N GLU A 214 21.32 14.17 -5.26
CA GLU A 214 21.03 15.60 -5.51
C GLU A 214 19.54 15.96 -5.37
N THR A 215 18.89 15.38 -4.34
CA THR A 215 17.47 15.52 -4.08
C THR A 215 17.18 16.02 -2.67
N SER A 216 15.90 16.17 -2.35
CA SER A 216 15.43 16.57 -1.03
C SER A 216 14.18 15.77 -0.64
N ALA A 217 13.92 15.71 0.66
CA ALA A 217 12.69 15.22 1.22
C ALA A 217 12.29 16.07 2.43
N ILE A 218 11.01 16.21 2.67
CA ILE A 218 10.46 16.82 3.87
C ILE A 218 10.52 15.76 4.97
N THR A 219 11.35 16.01 5.99
CA THR A 219 11.57 15.12 7.14
C THR A 219 11.21 15.78 8.46
N ASP A 220 11.14 17.11 8.49
CA ASP A 220 10.79 17.88 9.67
C ASP A 220 9.27 18.00 9.85
N PRO A 221 8.70 17.69 11.04
CA PRO A 221 7.26 17.75 11.28
C PRO A 221 6.62 19.14 11.16
N GLU A 222 7.36 20.22 11.43
CA GLU A 222 6.85 21.58 11.31
C GLU A 222 6.76 21.93 9.82
N GLN A 223 7.85 21.69 9.08
CA GLN A 223 7.86 21.85 7.63
C GLN A 223 6.80 21.01 6.95
N PHE A 224 6.62 19.73 7.38
CA PHE A 224 5.56 18.86 6.85
C PHE A 224 4.17 19.50 7.00
N THR A 225 3.89 20.09 8.16
CA THR A 225 2.59 20.72 8.43
C THR A 225 2.40 22.00 7.60
N GLU A 226 3.48 22.73 7.29
CA GLU A 226 3.43 23.98 6.55
C GLU A 226 3.34 23.76 5.03
N ASP A 227 4.12 22.79 4.51
CA ASP A 227 4.38 22.65 3.07
C ASP A 227 3.53 21.56 2.40
N VAL A 228 3.10 20.51 3.14
CA VAL A 228 2.32 19.41 2.54
C VAL A 228 0.83 19.78 2.52
N PRO A 229 0.21 19.92 1.34
CA PRO A 229 -1.21 20.23 1.22
C PRO A 229 -2.09 19.11 1.82
N PRO A 230 -3.36 19.36 2.15
CA PRO A 230 -4.29 18.29 2.49
C PRO A 230 -4.43 17.24 1.39
N GLY A 231 -4.41 15.95 1.75
CA GLY A 231 -4.79 14.86 0.86
C GLY A 231 -6.30 14.69 0.78
N HIS A 232 -6.78 13.67 0.07
CA HIS A 232 -8.21 13.41 -0.05
C HIS A 232 -8.52 11.92 0.17
N VAL A 233 -9.51 11.66 1.00
CA VAL A 233 -10.05 10.30 1.21
C VAL A 233 -11.41 10.15 0.52
N PRO A 234 -11.80 8.94 0.08
CA PRO A 234 -13.13 8.68 -0.46
C PRO A 234 -14.21 8.98 0.57
N PHE A 235 -15.29 9.64 0.13
CA PHE A 235 -16.45 9.88 0.96
C PHE A 235 -17.72 9.83 0.13
N PHE A 236 -18.37 8.67 0.07
CA PHE A 236 -19.59 8.40 -0.72
C PHE A 236 -19.49 8.86 -2.18
N GLY A 237 -18.39 8.49 -2.85
CA GLY A 237 -18.14 8.82 -4.25
C GLY A 237 -17.53 10.21 -4.50
N SER A 238 -17.29 11.00 -3.45
CA SER A 238 -16.59 12.28 -3.52
C SER A 238 -15.19 12.17 -2.91
N ALA A 239 -14.29 13.06 -3.26
CA ALA A 239 -13.03 13.27 -2.57
C ALA A 239 -13.23 14.25 -1.42
N ARG A 240 -12.86 13.85 -0.18
CA ARG A 240 -12.95 14.70 1.01
C ARG A 240 -11.55 15.04 1.50
N PRO A 241 -11.23 16.32 1.73
CA PRO A 241 -9.92 16.72 2.27
C PRO A 241 -9.63 16.08 3.64
N ILE A 242 -8.37 15.73 3.86
CA ILE A 242 -7.83 15.26 5.13
C ILE A 242 -6.45 15.88 5.36
N ASP A 243 -6.24 16.46 6.51
CA ASP A 243 -4.92 16.89 6.96
C ASP A 243 -4.15 15.66 7.44
N VAL A 244 -3.12 15.27 6.69
CA VAL A 244 -2.27 14.14 7.04
C VAL A 244 -1.26 14.58 8.08
N GLY A 245 -1.20 13.87 9.20
CA GLY A 245 -0.16 14.08 10.20
C GLY A 245 1.12 13.34 9.86
N VAL A 246 2.16 13.58 10.64
CA VAL A 246 3.45 12.88 10.52
C VAL A 246 3.77 12.13 11.80
N ASP A 247 4.20 10.87 11.65
CA ASP A 247 4.82 10.10 12.72
C ASP A 247 6.34 10.27 12.62
N SER A 248 6.97 10.95 13.58
CA SER A 248 8.41 11.23 13.53
C SER A 248 9.28 9.97 13.59
N ALA A 249 8.80 8.90 14.21
CA ALA A 249 9.47 7.59 14.18
C ALA A 249 9.10 6.79 12.91
N GLY A 250 8.34 7.36 12.02
CA GLY A 250 7.81 6.73 10.82
C GLY A 250 8.38 7.26 9.51
N LEU A 251 9.37 8.15 9.57
CA LEU A 251 10.04 8.63 8.36
C LEU A 251 10.55 7.47 7.52
N GLY A 252 11.17 6.48 8.16
CA GLY A 252 11.76 5.32 7.50
C GLY A 252 10.74 4.36 6.88
N TYR A 253 9.48 4.35 7.32
CA TYR A 253 8.50 3.44 6.75
C TYR A 253 7.40 4.09 5.90
N GLY A 254 7.17 5.42 6.02
CA GLY A 254 6.03 5.97 5.31
C GLY A 254 5.77 7.47 5.40
N TYR A 255 6.58 8.27 6.09
CA TYR A 255 6.31 9.69 6.33
C TYR A 255 7.35 10.65 5.75
N LEU A 256 8.16 10.20 4.78
CA LEU A 256 8.85 11.14 3.90
C LEU A 256 7.81 11.78 2.97
N ALA A 257 8.04 13.06 2.66
CA ALA A 257 7.23 13.79 1.70
C ALA A 257 8.12 14.63 0.79
N GLY A 258 7.59 15.04 -0.36
CA GLY A 258 8.27 15.84 -1.35
C GLY A 258 7.56 15.79 -2.68
N SER A 259 8.11 16.47 -3.66
CA SER A 259 7.54 16.57 -5.01
C SER A 259 7.86 15.34 -5.87
N THR A 260 7.18 15.21 -7.02
CA THR A 260 7.56 14.22 -8.04
C THR A 260 8.91 14.60 -8.69
N GLY A 261 9.29 15.87 -8.69
CA GLY A 261 10.62 16.31 -9.10
C GLY A 261 11.73 15.82 -8.18
N ASP A 262 11.51 15.86 -6.85
CA ASP A 262 12.44 15.29 -5.88
C ASP A 262 12.54 13.78 -6.03
N LEU A 263 11.41 13.11 -6.11
CA LEU A 263 11.34 11.67 -6.25
C LEU A 263 11.93 11.19 -7.60
N GLY A 264 11.81 12.02 -8.65
CA GLY A 264 12.42 11.76 -9.96
C GLY A 264 13.95 11.78 -9.92
N ARG A 265 14.56 12.75 -9.21
CA ARG A 265 16.02 12.78 -9.02
C ARG A 265 16.51 11.54 -8.28
N TYR A 266 15.84 11.18 -7.20
CA TYR A 266 16.12 9.91 -6.51
C TYR A 266 15.97 8.71 -7.46
N ALA A 267 14.92 8.68 -8.28
CA ALA A 267 14.66 7.57 -9.19
C ALA A 267 15.75 7.43 -10.28
N SER A 268 16.25 8.53 -10.84
CA SER A 268 17.38 8.49 -11.79
C SER A 268 18.66 7.98 -11.10
N TRP A 269 18.97 8.48 -9.90
CA TRP A 269 20.12 8.00 -9.12
C TRP A 269 20.00 6.50 -8.80
N ARG A 270 18.83 6.04 -8.34
CA ARG A 270 18.58 4.63 -8.01
C ARG A 270 18.64 3.73 -9.25
N LEU A 271 18.10 4.18 -10.37
CA LEU A 271 18.19 3.48 -11.65
C LEU A 271 19.64 3.21 -12.05
N SER A 272 20.53 4.19 -11.90
CA SER A 272 21.96 4.03 -12.21
C SER A 272 22.62 2.97 -11.33
N GLN A 273 22.25 2.84 -10.07
CA GLN A 273 22.76 1.82 -9.15
C GLN A 273 22.28 0.42 -9.55
N LEU A 274 20.99 0.27 -9.86
CA LEU A 274 20.43 -0.99 -10.36
C LEU A 274 21.09 -1.44 -11.66
N GLN A 275 21.41 -0.50 -12.57
CA GLN A 275 22.14 -0.78 -13.81
C GLN A 275 23.60 -1.16 -13.54
N GLY A 276 24.22 -0.56 -12.53
CA GLY A 276 25.60 -0.84 -12.11
C GLY A 276 25.80 -2.22 -11.47
N GLY A 277 24.70 -2.89 -11.12
CA GLY A 277 24.73 -4.16 -10.38
C GLY A 277 25.22 -3.98 -8.95
N GLU A 278 25.12 -2.77 -8.41
CA GLU A 278 25.52 -2.44 -7.04
C GLU A 278 24.52 -2.94 -5.99
N ASP A 279 23.32 -3.29 -6.45
CA ASP A 279 22.21 -3.80 -5.68
C ASP A 279 22.02 -5.28 -6.02
N THR A 280 22.62 -6.13 -5.22
CA THR A 280 22.61 -7.59 -5.41
C THR A 280 22.14 -8.31 -4.16
N ALA A 281 21.40 -7.64 -3.26
CA ALA A 281 20.84 -8.33 -2.13
C ALA A 281 19.96 -9.49 -2.61
N PRO A 282 20.02 -10.66 -1.96
CA PRO A 282 19.15 -11.77 -2.34
C PRO A 282 17.70 -11.38 -2.13
N GLU A 283 16.91 -11.40 -3.19
CA GLU A 283 15.48 -11.15 -3.14
C GLU A 283 14.76 -12.34 -2.52
N VAL A 284 13.76 -12.06 -1.68
CA VAL A 284 12.95 -13.08 -1.00
C VAL A 284 11.61 -13.24 -1.72
N ASP A 285 11.24 -14.48 -2.06
CA ASP A 285 9.93 -14.79 -2.66
C ASP A 285 8.79 -14.38 -1.71
N THR A 286 7.90 -13.52 -2.17
CA THR A 286 6.74 -13.08 -1.41
C THR A 286 5.61 -14.11 -1.37
N GLY A 287 5.70 -15.17 -2.18
CA GLY A 287 4.65 -16.18 -2.35
C GLY A 287 3.52 -15.79 -3.30
N GLU A 288 3.59 -14.58 -3.91
CA GLU A 288 2.58 -14.05 -4.83
C GLU A 288 3.11 -13.87 -6.26
N GLY A 289 4.26 -14.48 -6.58
CA GLY A 289 4.92 -14.38 -7.88
C GLY A 289 5.73 -13.09 -8.04
N THR A 290 6.04 -12.43 -6.94
CA THR A 290 6.96 -11.30 -6.81
C THR A 290 8.07 -11.66 -5.85
N GLU A 291 9.18 -10.95 -5.92
CA GLU A 291 10.28 -11.01 -4.96
C GLU A 291 10.41 -9.65 -4.26
N TYR A 292 11.07 -9.60 -3.10
CA TYR A 292 11.27 -8.36 -2.35
C TYR A 292 12.68 -8.29 -1.80
N GLY A 293 13.35 -7.18 -2.01
CA GLY A 293 14.67 -6.85 -1.46
C GLY A 293 14.92 -5.34 -1.53
N ASP A 294 15.73 -4.82 -0.61
CA ASP A 294 16.19 -3.42 -0.57
C ASP A 294 15.08 -2.36 -0.75
N GLY A 295 13.92 -2.61 -0.16
CA GLY A 295 12.79 -1.68 -0.23
C GLY A 295 12.03 -1.70 -1.56
N LEU A 296 12.23 -2.72 -2.41
CA LEU A 296 11.61 -2.86 -3.73
C LEU A 296 10.96 -4.23 -3.91
N PHE A 297 9.82 -4.26 -4.54
CA PHE A 297 9.28 -5.46 -5.17
C PHE A 297 9.92 -5.65 -6.53
N HIS A 298 10.15 -6.90 -6.91
CA HIS A 298 10.64 -7.28 -8.23
C HIS A 298 9.67 -8.26 -8.89
N GLU A 299 9.30 -7.99 -10.13
CA GLU A 299 8.47 -8.89 -10.95
C GLU A 299 8.68 -8.65 -12.44
N LYS A 300 8.09 -9.53 -13.27
CA LYS A 300 8.04 -9.31 -14.72
C LYS A 300 6.74 -8.62 -15.14
N ILE A 301 6.85 -7.42 -15.71
CA ILE A 301 5.74 -6.68 -16.33
C ILE A 301 6.03 -6.50 -17.81
N ALA A 302 5.08 -6.86 -18.67
CA ALA A 302 5.22 -6.79 -20.14
C ALA A 302 6.55 -7.42 -20.65
N GLY A 303 7.01 -8.47 -19.98
CA GLY A 303 8.23 -9.21 -20.35
C GLY A 303 9.55 -8.59 -19.88
N GLN A 304 9.52 -7.44 -19.20
CA GLN A 304 10.69 -6.79 -18.61
C GLN A 304 10.75 -7.07 -17.11
N ASP A 305 11.96 -7.13 -16.56
CA ASP A 305 12.18 -7.10 -15.13
C ASP A 305 11.94 -5.69 -14.62
N VAL A 306 11.07 -5.55 -13.61
CA VAL A 306 10.62 -4.28 -13.04
C VAL A 306 10.79 -4.32 -11.54
N TRP A 307 11.56 -3.38 -11.01
CA TRP A 307 11.63 -3.11 -9.57
C TRP A 307 10.70 -1.95 -9.24
N TRP A 308 9.89 -2.07 -8.21
CA TRP A 308 8.91 -1.05 -7.90
C TRP A 308 8.55 -1.03 -6.42
N HIS A 309 8.04 0.08 -5.95
CA HIS A 309 7.30 0.16 -4.69
C HIS A 309 6.17 1.17 -4.81
N SER A 310 5.05 0.88 -4.17
CA SER A 310 3.97 1.84 -3.98
C SER A 310 3.95 2.32 -2.54
N GLY A 311 3.40 3.50 -2.33
CA GLY A 311 3.20 4.07 -1.02
C GLY A 311 1.80 4.61 -0.86
N ALA A 312 1.21 4.38 0.31
CA ALA A 312 -0.10 4.89 0.67
C ALA A 312 -0.10 5.40 2.10
N VAL A 313 -0.75 6.53 2.28
CA VAL A 313 -1.23 7.03 3.56
C VAL A 313 -2.65 7.55 3.35
N PRO A 314 -3.46 7.76 4.39
CA PRO A 314 -4.78 8.36 4.19
C PRO A 314 -4.69 9.64 3.34
N GLY A 315 -5.29 9.61 2.15
CA GLY A 315 -5.34 10.77 1.24
C GLY A 315 -4.21 10.89 0.23
N TYR A 316 -3.17 10.05 0.26
CA TYR A 316 -2.07 10.10 -0.71
C TYR A 316 -1.68 8.71 -1.20
N TYR A 317 -1.37 8.60 -2.48
CA TYR A 317 -0.77 7.42 -3.09
C TYR A 317 0.39 7.82 -3.97
N THR A 318 1.49 7.06 -3.89
CA THR A 318 2.71 7.28 -4.66
C THR A 318 3.19 5.93 -5.23
N TYR A 319 3.80 5.97 -6.40
CA TYR A 319 4.37 4.80 -7.06
C TYR A 319 5.68 5.17 -7.70
N VAL A 320 6.68 4.32 -7.53
CA VAL A 320 7.99 4.43 -8.19
C VAL A 320 8.31 3.09 -8.80
N ALA A 321 8.80 3.08 -10.04
CA ALA A 321 9.25 1.86 -10.70
C ALA A 321 10.48 2.10 -11.57
N PHE A 322 11.24 1.03 -11.77
CA PHE A 322 12.50 1.00 -12.50
C PHE A 322 12.48 -0.14 -13.52
N VAL A 323 12.93 0.14 -14.73
CA VAL A 323 13.11 -0.82 -15.81
C VAL A 323 14.55 -0.67 -16.36
N PRO A 324 15.57 -1.19 -15.64
CA PRO A 324 16.97 -0.95 -15.97
C PRO A 324 17.35 -1.35 -17.41
N ALA A 325 16.76 -2.42 -17.93
CA ALA A 325 16.99 -2.90 -19.29
C ALA A 325 16.54 -1.89 -20.37
N LEU A 326 15.65 -0.98 -20.05
CA LEU A 326 15.15 0.06 -20.95
C LEU A 326 15.71 1.44 -20.65
N ASP A 327 16.54 1.56 -19.60
CA ASP A 327 16.99 2.83 -19.05
C ASP A 327 15.78 3.75 -18.75
N ARG A 328 14.85 3.24 -17.91
CA ARG A 328 13.64 3.98 -17.54
C ARG A 328 13.37 3.84 -16.04
N SER A 329 13.02 4.97 -15.45
CA SER A 329 12.33 5.04 -14.17
C SER A 329 11.07 5.89 -14.32
N MET A 330 10.14 5.71 -13.41
CA MET A 330 8.89 6.46 -13.40
C MET A 330 8.43 6.70 -11.98
N VAL A 331 7.88 7.88 -11.77
CA VAL A 331 7.28 8.29 -10.51
C VAL A 331 5.87 8.80 -10.77
N LEU A 332 4.96 8.46 -9.87
CA LEU A 332 3.58 8.93 -9.87
C LEU A 332 3.20 9.28 -8.43
N ALA A 333 2.57 10.42 -8.25
CA ALA A 333 1.96 10.81 -6.99
C ALA A 333 0.55 11.36 -7.22
N THR A 334 -0.37 11.02 -6.32
CA THR A 334 -1.73 11.56 -6.32
C THR A 334 -2.18 11.88 -4.91
N ASN A 335 -2.94 12.96 -4.77
CA ASN A 335 -3.49 13.42 -3.50
C ASN A 335 -4.83 12.77 -3.18
N ARG A 336 -5.03 11.51 -3.57
CA ARG A 336 -6.19 10.71 -3.18
C ARG A 336 -5.81 9.27 -2.89
N TYR A 337 -6.25 8.79 -1.71
CA TYR A 337 -6.19 7.37 -1.37
C TYR A 337 -7.24 6.99 -0.33
N GLY A 338 -7.78 5.78 -0.46
CA GLY A 338 -8.62 5.11 0.51
C GLY A 338 -8.53 3.61 0.35
N GLU A 339 -8.43 2.88 1.46
CA GLU A 339 -8.09 1.47 1.50
C GLU A 339 -9.06 0.57 0.70
N ILE A 340 -10.36 0.90 0.72
CA ILE A 340 -11.37 0.12 -0.02
C ILE A 340 -11.23 0.28 -1.55
N GLU A 341 -10.50 1.29 -2.01
CA GLU A 341 -10.21 1.57 -3.42
C GLU A 341 -8.74 1.25 -3.78
N ALA A 342 -7.97 0.64 -2.87
CA ALA A 342 -6.53 0.42 -3.01
C ALA A 342 -6.14 -0.24 -4.33
N GLU A 343 -6.79 -1.35 -4.71
CA GLU A 343 -6.51 -2.08 -5.95
C GLU A 343 -6.82 -1.22 -7.20
N HIS A 344 -7.92 -0.46 -7.17
CA HIS A 344 -8.31 0.45 -8.25
C HIS A 344 -7.27 1.56 -8.47
N ILE A 345 -6.78 2.16 -7.37
CA ILE A 345 -5.78 3.24 -7.42
C ILE A 345 -4.39 2.67 -7.79
N ALA A 346 -3.98 1.55 -7.21
CA ALA A 346 -2.68 0.93 -7.47
C ALA A 346 -2.51 0.48 -8.94
N ALA A 347 -3.60 0.14 -9.62
CA ALA A 347 -3.57 -0.22 -11.03
C ALA A 347 -3.10 0.92 -11.93
N VAL A 348 -3.16 2.19 -11.50
CA VAL A 348 -2.62 3.34 -12.26
C VAL A 348 -1.11 3.22 -12.39
N GLY A 349 -0.38 2.86 -11.31
CA GLY A 349 1.07 2.64 -11.36
C GLY A 349 1.46 1.52 -12.34
N ARG A 350 0.74 0.40 -12.33
CA ARG A 350 0.95 -0.70 -13.31
C ARG A 350 0.67 -0.26 -14.74
N ASN A 351 -0.37 0.53 -14.98
CA ASN A 351 -0.67 1.09 -16.29
C ASN A 351 0.40 2.08 -16.75
N LEU A 352 0.95 2.90 -15.86
CA LEU A 352 2.09 3.75 -16.17
C LEU A 352 3.30 2.91 -16.61
N THR A 353 3.58 1.82 -15.89
CA THR A 353 4.69 0.91 -16.21
C THR A 353 4.51 0.27 -17.60
N THR A 354 3.32 -0.26 -17.92
CA THR A 354 3.07 -0.85 -19.25
C THR A 354 3.08 0.20 -20.36
N LEU A 355 2.56 1.41 -20.11
CA LEU A 355 2.64 2.53 -21.04
C LEU A 355 4.09 2.88 -21.39
N VAL A 356 5.00 2.87 -20.41
CA VAL A 356 6.42 3.16 -20.63
C VAL A 356 7.14 2.02 -21.34
N ILE A 357 6.80 0.75 -21.04
CA ILE A 357 7.47 -0.42 -21.62
C ILE A 357 7.04 -0.65 -23.06
N ASP A 358 5.75 -0.68 -23.36
CA ASP A 358 5.23 -1.12 -24.66
C ASP A 358 4.14 -0.21 -25.25
N GLY A 359 3.83 0.91 -24.61
CA GLY A 359 2.81 1.87 -25.05
C GLY A 359 1.38 1.43 -24.78
N SER A 360 1.17 0.34 -24.04
CA SER A 360 -0.17 -0.19 -23.75
C SER A 360 -0.69 0.29 -22.39
N THR A 361 -2.01 0.40 -22.30
CA THR A 361 -2.74 0.57 -21.03
C THR A 361 -3.91 -0.38 -20.99
N THR A 362 -4.30 -0.77 -19.79
CA THR A 362 -5.52 -1.58 -19.56
C THR A 362 -6.54 -0.76 -18.79
N GLY A 363 -7.83 -1.12 -18.87
CA GLY A 363 -8.84 -0.52 -18.00
C GLY A 363 -8.53 -0.81 -16.53
N LEU A 364 -8.80 0.16 -15.65
CA LEU A 364 -8.62 -0.04 -14.22
C LEU A 364 -9.65 -1.04 -13.69
N PRO A 365 -9.30 -1.90 -12.71
CA PRO A 365 -10.26 -2.77 -12.05
C PRO A 365 -11.34 -1.92 -11.36
N SER A 366 -12.57 -2.41 -11.32
CA SER A 366 -13.66 -1.67 -10.67
C SER A 366 -13.39 -1.51 -9.17
N SER A 367 -13.63 -0.30 -8.63
CA SER A 367 -13.60 -0.08 -7.18
C SER A 367 -14.60 -0.97 -6.44
N SER A 368 -14.19 -1.57 -5.33
CA SER A 368 -15.06 -2.38 -4.47
C SER A 368 -15.94 -1.53 -3.54
N ALA A 369 -15.65 -0.24 -3.37
CA ALA A 369 -16.35 0.66 -2.44
C ALA A 369 -17.88 0.73 -2.69
N PRO A 370 -18.37 0.87 -3.94
CA PRO A 370 -19.83 0.90 -4.18
C PRO A 370 -20.53 -0.39 -3.77
N MET A 371 -19.89 -1.54 -3.96
CA MET A 371 -20.45 -2.84 -3.55
C MET A 371 -20.51 -2.95 -2.03
N VAL A 372 -19.44 -2.62 -1.33
CA VAL A 372 -19.37 -2.67 0.14
C VAL A 372 -20.42 -1.74 0.76
N LEU A 373 -20.47 -0.49 0.32
CA LEU A 373 -21.46 0.49 0.79
C LEU A 373 -22.90 0.04 0.44
N GLY A 374 -23.11 -0.50 -0.76
CA GLY A 374 -24.40 -1.02 -1.20
C GLY A 374 -24.93 -2.13 -0.28
N VAL A 375 -24.08 -3.07 0.11
CA VAL A 375 -24.45 -4.15 1.05
C VAL A 375 -24.81 -3.58 2.43
N ILE A 376 -24.02 -2.65 2.96
CA ILE A 376 -24.29 -2.03 4.25
C ILE A 376 -25.62 -1.25 4.21
N PHE A 377 -25.84 -0.43 3.19
CA PHE A 377 -27.10 0.35 3.07
C PHE A 377 -28.32 -0.52 2.79
N ALA A 378 -28.19 -1.63 2.07
CA ALA A 378 -29.27 -2.59 1.92
C ALA A 378 -29.68 -3.20 3.29
N ALA A 379 -28.70 -3.56 4.12
CA ALA A 379 -28.95 -4.05 5.48
C ALA A 379 -29.63 -2.97 6.35
N VAL A 380 -29.15 -1.73 6.28
CA VAL A 380 -29.76 -0.57 6.97
C VAL A 380 -31.21 -0.35 6.52
N ALA A 381 -31.48 -0.43 5.22
CA ALA A 381 -32.84 -0.26 4.67
C ALA A 381 -33.81 -1.32 5.21
N VAL A 382 -33.38 -2.60 5.27
CA VAL A 382 -34.18 -3.68 5.86
C VAL A 382 -34.48 -3.42 7.33
N LEU A 383 -33.47 -3.01 8.10
CA LEU A 383 -33.63 -2.69 9.52
C LEU A 383 -34.56 -1.48 9.74
N LEU A 384 -34.44 -0.44 8.91
CA LEU A 384 -35.33 0.72 8.94
C LEU A 384 -36.78 0.33 8.61
N ALA A 385 -37.00 -0.59 7.67
CA ALA A 385 -38.34 -1.11 7.40
C ALA A 385 -38.93 -1.82 8.63
N ILE A 386 -38.11 -2.56 9.40
CA ILE A 386 -38.50 -3.16 10.68
C ILE A 386 -38.84 -2.09 11.69
N VAL A 387 -38.00 -1.06 11.83
CA VAL A 387 -38.22 0.09 12.73
C VAL A 387 -39.54 0.78 12.41
N VAL A 388 -39.80 1.09 11.15
CA VAL A 388 -41.07 1.71 10.71
C VAL A 388 -42.27 0.79 11.01
N TRP A 389 -42.17 -0.47 10.66
CA TRP A 389 -43.24 -1.44 10.89
C TRP A 389 -43.57 -1.58 12.39
N VAL A 390 -42.57 -1.72 13.25
CA VAL A 390 -42.80 -1.82 14.71
C VAL A 390 -43.39 -0.51 15.28
N THR A 391 -42.87 0.62 14.80
CA THR A 391 -43.36 1.95 15.22
C THR A 391 -44.84 2.15 14.86
N VAL A 392 -45.23 1.85 13.61
CA VAL A 392 -46.65 1.90 13.18
C VAL A 392 -47.53 1.00 14.05
N ARG A 393 -47.08 -0.22 14.35
CA ARG A 393 -47.81 -1.13 15.26
C ARG A 393 -48.00 -0.56 16.66
N LEU A 394 -46.99 0.04 17.22
CA LEU A 394 -47.08 0.67 18.55
C LEU A 394 -48.09 1.83 18.58
N PHE A 395 -48.13 2.65 17.53
CA PHE A 395 -49.08 3.79 17.42
C PHE A 395 -50.52 3.34 17.05
N THR A 396 -50.70 2.38 16.18
CA THR A 396 -52.05 1.90 15.79
C THR A 396 -52.72 1.00 16.82
N GLY A 397 -52.04 0.69 17.92
CA GLY A 397 -52.59 -0.05 19.03
C GLY A 397 -52.99 -1.50 18.71
N GLN A 398 -52.42 -2.10 17.65
CA GLN A 398 -52.64 -3.50 17.28
C GLN A 398 -52.15 -4.43 18.38
N VAL A 399 -53.03 -4.78 19.30
CA VAL A 399 -52.73 -5.71 20.40
C VAL A 399 -52.84 -7.17 19.90
N ARG A 400 -51.76 -7.91 20.09
CA ARG A 400 -51.78 -9.37 19.88
C ARG A 400 -51.69 -10.03 21.23
N GLN A 401 -52.76 -10.75 21.64
CA GLN A 401 -52.75 -11.50 22.91
C GLN A 401 -51.56 -12.44 22.97
N ARG A 402 -50.75 -12.32 24.01
CA ARG A 402 -49.56 -13.15 24.22
C ARG A 402 -49.46 -13.59 25.67
N SER A 403 -48.99 -14.85 25.87
CA SER A 403 -48.67 -15.32 27.23
C SER A 403 -47.39 -14.58 27.75
N LEU A 404 -47.28 -14.46 29.05
CA LEU A 404 -46.11 -13.89 29.72
C LEU A 404 -44.80 -14.58 29.24
N GLY A 405 -44.82 -15.94 29.21
CA GLY A 405 -43.67 -16.72 28.77
C GLY A 405 -43.29 -16.43 27.34
N GLY A 406 -44.29 -16.26 26.43
CA GLY A 406 -44.03 -15.96 25.01
C GLY A 406 -43.45 -14.55 24.81
N ALA A 407 -43.88 -13.54 25.60
CA ALA A 407 -43.32 -12.19 25.56
C ALA A 407 -41.90 -12.19 26.13
N ALA A 408 -41.67 -12.78 27.28
CA ALA A 408 -40.35 -12.90 27.91
C ALA A 408 -39.33 -13.61 27.02
N LEU A 409 -39.73 -14.73 26.39
CA LEU A 409 -38.85 -15.46 25.46
C LEU A 409 -38.41 -14.58 24.27
N ARG A 410 -39.36 -13.83 23.64
CA ARG A 410 -39.01 -12.94 22.52
C ARG A 410 -38.12 -11.79 22.91
N ILE A 411 -38.38 -11.16 24.08
CA ILE A 411 -37.48 -10.15 24.62
C ILE A 411 -36.07 -10.73 24.78
N ALA A 412 -35.95 -11.89 25.42
CA ALA A 412 -34.67 -12.53 25.62
C ALA A 412 -33.97 -12.84 24.28
N ILE A 413 -34.70 -13.43 23.31
CA ILE A 413 -34.13 -13.72 21.98
C ILE A 413 -33.69 -12.44 21.28
N THR A 414 -34.51 -11.39 21.26
CA THR A 414 -34.18 -10.13 20.57
C THR A 414 -32.99 -9.46 21.24
N THR A 415 -32.93 -9.42 22.56
CA THR A 415 -31.82 -8.82 23.32
C THR A 415 -30.51 -9.60 23.09
N VAL A 416 -30.59 -10.94 23.14
CA VAL A 416 -29.40 -11.78 22.92
C VAL A 416 -28.93 -11.65 21.47
N LEU A 417 -29.81 -11.81 20.48
CA LEU A 417 -29.40 -11.72 19.07
C LEU A 417 -28.91 -10.31 18.71
N GLY A 418 -29.65 -9.26 19.09
CA GLY A 418 -29.23 -7.89 18.83
C GLY A 418 -27.91 -7.55 19.53
N GLY A 419 -27.74 -7.93 20.79
CA GLY A 419 -26.51 -7.76 21.55
C GLY A 419 -25.35 -8.55 20.95
N SER A 420 -25.58 -9.81 20.52
CA SER A 420 -24.54 -10.62 19.88
C SER A 420 -24.09 -10.02 18.55
N VAL A 421 -25.02 -9.50 17.73
CA VAL A 421 -24.70 -8.83 16.48
C VAL A 421 -23.89 -7.55 16.74
N LEU A 422 -24.30 -6.72 17.70
CA LEU A 422 -23.58 -5.47 18.03
C LEU A 422 -22.18 -5.73 18.55
N ILE A 423 -22.04 -6.65 19.52
CA ILE A 423 -20.73 -6.99 20.11
C ILE A 423 -19.87 -7.70 19.07
N GLY A 424 -20.45 -8.67 18.34
CA GLY A 424 -19.74 -9.43 17.32
C GLY A 424 -19.24 -8.55 16.17
N ALA A 425 -20.03 -7.56 15.73
CA ALA A 425 -19.59 -6.63 14.70
C ALA A 425 -18.54 -5.65 15.25
N TYR A 426 -18.76 -5.09 16.45
CA TYR A 426 -17.83 -4.13 17.06
C TYR A 426 -16.44 -4.71 17.32
N ILE A 427 -16.37 -5.98 17.71
CA ILE A 427 -15.10 -6.69 17.94
C ILE A 427 -14.63 -7.41 16.68
N GLY A 428 -15.53 -8.08 15.97
CA GLY A 428 -15.19 -8.96 14.87
C GLY A 428 -14.73 -8.22 13.62
N VAL A 429 -15.34 -7.09 13.26
CA VAL A 429 -14.93 -6.33 12.08
C VAL A 429 -13.49 -5.82 12.21
N PRO A 430 -13.08 -5.15 13.30
CA PRO A 430 -11.68 -4.78 13.52
C PRO A 430 -10.72 -5.97 13.48
N SER A 431 -11.12 -7.10 14.07
CA SER A 431 -10.28 -8.31 14.09
C SER A 431 -10.10 -8.96 12.71
N ILE A 432 -11.13 -8.89 11.84
CA ILE A 432 -11.07 -9.43 10.47
C ILE A 432 -10.27 -8.50 9.56
N VAL A 433 -10.47 -7.18 9.71
CA VAL A 433 -9.79 -6.16 8.92
C VAL A 433 -8.33 -5.96 9.38
N GLY A 434 -7.99 -6.35 10.61
CA GLY A 434 -6.66 -6.11 11.19
C GLY A 434 -6.40 -4.65 11.56
N ALA A 435 -7.46 -3.85 11.74
CA ALA A 435 -7.36 -2.42 12.02
C ALA A 435 -8.40 -1.99 13.07
N SER A 436 -8.03 -1.06 13.93
CA SER A 436 -8.98 -0.46 14.88
C SER A 436 -10.02 0.40 14.16
N LEU A 437 -11.18 0.66 14.79
CA LEU A 437 -12.20 1.52 14.20
C LEU A 437 -11.73 2.96 14.00
N SER A 438 -10.78 3.46 14.79
CA SER A 438 -10.16 4.76 14.61
C SER A 438 -9.28 4.80 13.36
N VAL A 439 -8.51 3.76 13.12
CA VAL A 439 -7.71 3.59 11.90
C VAL A 439 -8.62 3.45 10.68
N MET A 440 -9.65 2.60 10.77
CA MET A 440 -10.64 2.49 9.69
C MET A 440 -11.32 3.83 9.35
N ALA A 441 -11.52 4.71 10.34
CA ALA A 441 -12.09 6.04 10.12
C ALA A 441 -11.15 6.98 9.35
N LEU A 442 -9.83 6.75 9.39
CA LEU A 442 -8.85 7.49 8.60
C LEU A 442 -8.75 6.94 7.17
N TRP A 443 -8.69 5.63 7.01
CA TRP A 443 -8.43 4.97 5.73
C TRP A 443 -9.69 4.71 4.88
N ALA A 444 -10.88 4.61 5.52
CA ALA A 444 -12.18 4.37 4.88
C ALA A 444 -13.31 5.06 5.65
N PRO A 445 -13.34 6.41 5.68
CA PRO A 445 -14.24 7.17 6.55
C PRO A 445 -15.73 6.95 6.24
N ASP A 446 -16.10 6.80 4.98
CA ASP A 446 -17.48 6.57 4.54
C ASP A 446 -17.98 5.17 4.92
N VAL A 447 -17.15 4.15 4.76
CA VAL A 447 -17.46 2.77 5.17
C VAL A 447 -17.58 2.69 6.69
N THR A 448 -16.69 3.37 7.42
CA THR A 448 -16.74 3.44 8.89
C THR A 448 -18.00 4.15 9.36
N LEU A 449 -18.38 5.26 8.72
CA LEU A 449 -19.63 5.95 9.03
C LEU A 449 -20.85 5.08 8.73
N ALA A 450 -20.88 4.41 7.55
CA ALA A 450 -21.95 3.49 7.19
C ALA A 450 -22.05 2.32 8.19
N PHE A 451 -20.92 1.81 8.67
CA PHE A 451 -20.87 0.78 9.72
C PHE A 451 -21.49 1.28 11.05
N TRP A 452 -21.17 2.50 11.50
CA TRP A 452 -21.80 3.09 12.69
C TRP A 452 -23.31 3.30 12.53
N ILE A 453 -23.77 3.72 11.33
CA ILE A 453 -25.19 3.83 10.99
C ILE A 453 -25.85 2.45 11.10
N LEU A 454 -25.22 1.39 10.57
CA LEU A 454 -25.71 0.02 10.66
C LEU A 454 -25.87 -0.42 12.13
N LEU A 455 -24.83 -0.24 12.96
CA LEU A 455 -24.88 -0.60 14.39
C LEU A 455 -25.97 0.17 15.14
N GLY A 456 -26.08 1.49 14.90
CA GLY A 456 -27.14 2.32 15.48
C GLY A 456 -28.54 1.85 15.08
N THR A 457 -28.71 1.43 13.81
CA THR A 457 -29.99 0.93 13.31
C THR A 457 -30.33 -0.46 13.88
N VAL A 458 -29.35 -1.36 14.05
CA VAL A 458 -29.54 -2.66 14.74
C VAL A 458 -29.99 -2.43 16.19
N PHE A 459 -29.33 -1.51 16.91
CA PHE A 459 -29.70 -1.16 18.27
C PHE A 459 -31.12 -0.63 18.34
N LEU A 460 -31.50 0.35 17.49
CA LEU A 460 -32.81 0.95 17.46
C LEU A 460 -33.90 -0.10 17.11
N ALA A 461 -33.69 -0.93 16.12
CA ALA A 461 -34.64 -1.99 15.74
C ALA A 461 -34.86 -2.98 16.88
N SER A 462 -33.78 -3.40 17.55
CA SER A 462 -33.84 -4.32 18.69
C SER A 462 -34.60 -3.70 19.87
N ALA A 463 -34.28 -2.44 20.20
CA ALA A 463 -34.96 -1.72 21.30
C ALA A 463 -36.45 -1.55 21.03
N LEU A 464 -36.85 -1.18 19.82
CA LEU A 464 -38.26 -1.04 19.44
C LEU A 464 -39.01 -2.36 19.46
N VAL A 465 -38.39 -3.46 18.98
CA VAL A 465 -39.00 -4.79 19.08
C VAL A 465 -39.21 -5.22 20.52
N VAL A 466 -38.27 -4.94 21.42
CA VAL A 466 -38.43 -5.18 22.88
C VAL A 466 -39.57 -4.31 23.45
N ALA A 467 -39.58 -3.01 23.12
CA ALA A 467 -40.66 -2.10 23.57
C ALA A 467 -42.06 -2.57 23.11
N ASP A 468 -42.18 -3.02 21.84
CA ASP A 468 -43.45 -3.60 21.36
C ASP A 468 -43.91 -4.80 22.19
N GLN A 469 -42.99 -5.67 22.63
CA GLN A 469 -43.36 -6.81 23.48
C GLN A 469 -43.85 -6.35 24.86
N VAL A 470 -43.18 -5.36 25.49
CA VAL A 470 -43.58 -4.82 26.82
C VAL A 470 -44.91 -4.11 26.75
N VAL A 471 -45.11 -3.24 25.77
CA VAL A 471 -46.39 -2.50 25.60
C VAL A 471 -47.58 -3.43 25.32
N ASN A 472 -47.39 -4.40 24.44
CA ASN A 472 -48.41 -5.39 24.13
C ASN A 472 -48.78 -6.24 25.36
N TYR A 473 -47.83 -6.61 26.19
CA TYR A 473 -48.06 -7.36 27.42
C TYR A 473 -48.81 -6.53 28.45
N SER A 474 -48.46 -5.26 28.65
CA SER A 474 -49.12 -4.35 29.60
C SER A 474 -50.57 -4.05 29.20
N ARG A 475 -50.88 -3.85 27.89
CA ARG A 475 -52.25 -3.59 27.41
C ARG A 475 -53.17 -4.80 27.57
N VAL A 476 -52.67 -6.03 27.42
CA VAL A 476 -53.46 -7.27 27.64
C VAL A 476 -53.87 -7.46 29.12
N ARG A 477 -53.12 -6.90 30.07
CA ARG A 477 -53.44 -6.95 31.53
C ARG A 477 -54.52 -5.95 31.93
N GLN A 478 -54.78 -4.94 31.13
CA GLN A 478 -55.78 -3.88 31.43
C GLN A 478 -57.15 -4.15 30.78
N THR A 479 -57.24 -5.13 29.87
CA THR A 479 -58.47 -5.63 29.29
C THR A 479 -58.88 -6.95 29.94
#